data_520aab25e4a64cd2eccabd14c4609e36
#
_entry.id   520aab25e4a64cd2eccabd14c4609e36
#
_cell.length_a   1.000
_cell.length_b   1.000
_cell.length_c   1.000
_cell.angle_alpha   90.00
_cell.angle_beta   90.00
_cell.angle_gamma   90.00
#
_symmetry.space_group_name_H-M   'P 1'
#
loop_
_entity.id
_entity.type
_entity.pdbx_description
1 polymer ?
#
loop_
_entity_poly.entity_id
_entity_poly.type
_entity_poly.pdbx_seq_one_letter_code
_entity_poly.pdbx_strand_id
1 'polypeptide(L)'
;MFLLIKLTALFFILVINTLSVDAEDVFKISEETFKDKVEVLSYPIKDLIKPKSLMSTELSESAAKIPNAKVLDASLHKNKSDSSISKVGLFTPIDSLKKHPGSIVLSLNDAIIRALSNNVSIAVESFNSKVKKETIIDSLSEFDATLGLELSTGRKTQQLASAFSSPNRMENDNDNWDLSLSQKLVTGANYQFDFTNNRNKTNSATAGLNPSYSSEFQLSLTQPLLKNFGIDLNKRNIHIAKNEVDISDHEFKTKVIETVSEVENIYWDFVFTLGDLEVKQKSLERAKDLQRRVKAQVLVGIMAPIETLQAESEVASREEFLLSAQDSIDDNQDKLKNILNIDFSSPEGLSPIYPSNQANVLIVDFDFNEIVKMALSNRPDYLAKKKDLENKNILVKYQENQIYPSVDLVGSLGINGLSGEATTITSGTFQGTSAYGGSYGNSLTDALSTNYYDWEFGVKFSYPLGNRSAKSKLSASRLEKAQLILGIKDLEKKIILEVRESARQLKTDSKRIKAATVAKKLAEEKLKAEEKKFEVGLSTSFNVLKFQEDLAEAQSNEIKTIIDYKQSRVLFRKSIASTLKHHDVTLTTKEIT
;
A
#
# COMPACT_ATOMS: atom_id res chain seq x y z
N MET A 1 53.14 -8.43 16.64
CA MET A 1 52.75 -8.45 18.04
C MET A 1 52.38 -7.07 18.56
N PHE A 2 53.22 -6.04 18.54
CA PHE A 2 52.89 -4.68 19.02
C PHE A 2 51.78 -3.94 18.24
N LEU A 3 51.61 -4.23 16.97
CA LEU A 3 50.54 -3.64 16.11
C LEU A 3 49.16 -4.23 16.42
N LEU A 4 49.10 -5.51 16.78
CA LEU A 4 47.85 -6.21 17.13
C LEU A 4 47.33 -5.74 18.50
N ILE A 5 48.22 -5.52 19.48
CA ILE A 5 47.87 -5.00 20.82
C ILE A 5 47.35 -3.55 20.73
N LYS A 6 47.89 -2.74 19.80
CA LYS A 6 47.38 -1.39 19.55
C LYS A 6 46.01 -1.41 18.82
N LEU A 7 45.76 -2.39 17.96
CA LEU A 7 44.48 -2.55 17.28
C LEU A 7 43.36 -3.01 18.23
N THR A 8 43.68 -3.92 19.18
CA THR A 8 42.72 -4.35 20.22
C THR A 8 42.43 -3.24 21.23
N ALA A 9 43.43 -2.46 21.63
CA ALA A 9 43.22 -1.29 22.49
C ALA A 9 42.43 -0.18 21.80
N LEU A 10 42.67 0.05 20.51
CA LEU A 10 41.92 1.03 19.70
C LEU A 10 40.44 0.58 19.48
N PHE A 11 40.23 -0.74 19.34
CA PHE A 11 38.88 -1.31 19.24
C PHE A 11 38.11 -1.22 20.56
N PHE A 12 38.79 -1.44 21.70
CA PHE A 12 38.21 -1.26 23.04
C PHE A 12 37.85 0.21 23.33
N ILE A 13 38.67 1.16 22.89
CA ILE A 13 38.38 2.60 23.00
C ILE A 13 37.22 3.00 22.05
N LEU A 14 37.13 2.40 20.87
CA LEU A 14 36.02 2.65 19.92
C LEU A 14 34.69 2.11 20.45
N VAL A 15 34.70 0.92 21.07
CA VAL A 15 33.50 0.30 21.66
C VAL A 15 33.05 1.07 22.91
N ILE A 16 33.98 1.55 23.75
CA ILE A 16 33.66 2.38 24.92
C ILE A 16 33.12 3.75 24.49
N ASN A 17 33.65 4.35 23.42
CA ASN A 17 33.11 5.62 22.89
C ASN A 17 31.75 5.49 22.16
N THR A 18 31.38 4.31 21.69
CA THR A 18 30.03 4.07 21.15
C THR A 18 29.02 3.66 22.23
N LEU A 19 29.48 3.25 23.40
CA LEU A 19 28.66 2.91 24.58
C LEU A 19 28.47 4.08 25.57
N SER A 20 28.97 5.29 25.26
CA SER A 20 28.68 6.50 26.05
C SER A 20 27.29 7.09 25.77
N VAL A 21 26.29 6.25 25.56
CA VAL A 21 24.89 6.59 25.72
C VAL A 21 24.55 6.26 27.17
N ASP A 22 24.23 7.29 27.96
CA ASP A 22 23.89 7.14 29.38
C ASP A 22 22.82 6.06 29.58
N ALA A 23 23.13 5.08 30.42
CA ALA A 23 22.21 3.99 30.75
C ALA A 23 20.88 4.47 31.40
N GLU A 24 20.84 5.71 31.89
CA GLU A 24 19.59 6.34 32.35
C GLU A 24 18.65 6.78 31.20
N ASP A 25 19.18 7.06 30.00
CA ASP A 25 18.35 7.43 28.85
C ASP A 25 17.69 6.23 28.19
N VAL A 26 18.29 5.04 28.24
CA VAL A 26 17.71 3.82 27.66
C VAL A 26 16.49 3.32 28.45
N PHE A 27 16.46 3.52 29.78
CA PHE A 27 15.31 3.13 30.61
C PHE A 27 14.17 4.15 30.60
N LYS A 28 14.44 5.43 30.35
CA LYS A 28 13.41 6.47 30.22
C LYS A 28 12.68 6.42 28.87
N ILE A 29 13.33 5.94 27.81
CA ILE A 29 12.72 5.81 26.47
C ILE A 29 11.61 4.75 26.44
N SER A 30 11.56 3.78 27.38
CA SER A 30 10.54 2.71 27.36
C SER A 30 9.19 3.11 27.94
N GLU A 31 9.09 4.08 28.83
CA GLU A 31 7.81 4.48 29.44
C GLU A 31 7.13 5.67 28.78
N GLU A 32 7.89 6.67 28.31
CA GLU A 32 7.33 7.82 27.59
C GLU A 32 6.91 7.47 26.14
N THR A 33 7.66 6.60 25.46
CA THR A 33 7.31 6.14 24.10
C THR A 33 6.07 5.26 24.06
N PHE A 34 5.65 4.64 25.17
CA PHE A 34 4.44 3.84 25.21
C PHE A 34 3.18 4.66 25.52
N LYS A 35 3.31 5.80 26.20
CA LYS A 35 2.17 6.70 26.47
C LYS A 35 1.84 7.62 25.29
N ASP A 36 2.83 8.12 24.56
CA ASP A 36 2.62 9.01 23.40
C ASP A 36 2.15 8.26 22.13
N LYS A 37 2.33 6.94 22.06
CA LYS A 37 1.86 6.14 20.90
C LYS A 37 0.40 5.68 20.98
N VAL A 38 -0.33 5.98 22.05
CA VAL A 38 -1.77 5.69 22.16
C VAL A 38 -2.66 6.87 21.78
N GLU A 39 -2.13 8.08 21.60
CA GLU A 39 -2.80 9.17 20.88
C GLU A 39 -2.67 9.02 19.37
N VAL A 40 -2.90 7.81 18.90
CA VAL A 40 -3.00 7.50 17.49
C VAL A 40 -4.42 7.81 17.05
N LEU A 41 -4.51 8.55 15.96
CA LEU A 41 -5.65 8.60 15.04
C LEU A 41 -6.26 9.97 14.80
N SER A 42 -5.42 10.98 14.73
CA SER A 42 -5.79 12.16 13.94
C SER A 42 -4.65 12.60 13.00
N TYR A 43 -4.12 11.67 12.19
CA TYR A 43 -3.30 12.09 11.04
C TYR A 43 -4.23 12.51 9.91
N PRO A 44 -4.32 13.79 9.59
CA PRO A 44 -5.13 14.24 8.46
C PRO A 44 -4.49 13.72 7.16
N ILE A 45 -5.26 12.97 6.39
CA ILE A 45 -4.94 12.52 5.01
C ILE A 45 -4.54 13.73 4.13
N LYS A 46 -4.89 14.93 4.53
CA LYS A 46 -4.54 16.21 3.88
C LYS A 46 -3.06 16.39 3.56
N ASP A 47 -2.15 15.78 4.31
CA ASP A 47 -0.71 15.93 4.08
C ASP A 47 -0.14 14.98 3.03
N LEU A 48 -0.90 13.96 2.63
CA LEU A 48 -0.48 12.96 1.63
C LEU A 48 -0.92 13.29 0.20
N ILE A 49 -1.93 14.15 0.03
CA ILE A 49 -2.53 14.45 -1.27
C ILE A 49 -2.68 15.96 -1.41
N LYS A 50 -1.90 16.60 -2.28
CA LYS A 50 -2.04 18.02 -2.59
C LYS A 50 -2.61 18.20 -4.01
N PRO A 51 -3.77 18.85 -4.18
CA PRO A 51 -4.21 19.30 -5.48
C PRO A 51 -3.37 20.50 -5.94
N LYS A 52 -2.94 20.47 -7.19
CA LYS A 52 -2.03 21.45 -7.80
C LYS A 52 -2.62 22.87 -7.91
N SER A 53 -3.94 23.02 -7.78
CA SER A 53 -4.67 24.28 -7.89
C SER A 53 -4.43 25.29 -6.75
N LEU A 54 -3.75 24.89 -5.66
CA LEU A 54 -3.39 25.78 -4.56
C LEU A 54 -1.98 26.38 -4.66
N MET A 55 -1.21 26.06 -5.71
CA MET A 55 0.18 26.53 -5.90
C MET A 55 0.36 27.59 -7.00
N SER A 56 -0.68 28.25 -7.47
CA SER A 56 -0.56 29.20 -8.59
C SER A 56 -0.16 30.63 -8.20
N THR A 57 0.30 30.91 -6.96
CA THR A 57 0.63 32.28 -6.57
C THR A 57 2.10 32.54 -6.20
N GLU A 58 2.98 31.52 -6.17
CA GLU A 58 4.39 31.77 -5.87
C GLU A 58 5.32 30.82 -6.64
N LEU A 59 5.48 30.94 -7.94
CA LEU A 59 6.63 30.40 -8.68
C LEU A 59 6.65 30.92 -10.12
N SER A 60 6.95 32.21 -10.27
CA SER A 60 7.27 32.83 -11.57
C SER A 60 8.75 33.15 -11.72
N GLU A 61 9.68 32.39 -11.13
CA GLU A 61 11.11 32.56 -11.41
C GLU A 61 11.89 31.29 -11.00
N SER A 62 11.87 30.25 -11.80
CA SER A 62 12.94 29.24 -11.89
C SER A 62 12.57 28.05 -12.80
N ALA A 63 12.24 28.31 -14.05
CA ALA A 63 12.06 27.26 -15.06
C ALA A 63 12.90 27.59 -16.31
N ALA A 64 14.22 27.57 -16.13
CA ALA A 64 15.14 27.54 -17.27
C ALA A 64 16.04 26.33 -17.16
N LYS A 65 15.92 25.43 -18.18
CA LYS A 65 16.78 24.30 -18.54
C LYS A 65 16.35 22.91 -18.06
N ILE A 66 15.42 22.31 -18.79
CA ILE A 66 15.49 20.90 -19.19
C ILE A 66 15.05 20.83 -20.66
N PRO A 67 15.93 20.45 -21.62
CA PRO A 67 15.54 20.25 -23.01
C PRO A 67 14.91 18.86 -23.17
N ASN A 68 13.83 18.78 -23.98
CA ASN A 68 13.13 17.58 -24.46
C ASN A 68 11.92 17.04 -23.66
N ALA A 69 11.11 17.91 -23.06
CA ALA A 69 9.72 17.58 -22.75
C ALA A 69 8.74 18.48 -23.56
N LYS A 70 9.01 18.63 -24.83
CA LYS A 70 8.06 19.19 -25.80
C LYS A 70 7.48 18.03 -26.60
N VAL A 71 6.16 18.01 -26.69
CA VAL A 71 5.33 17.44 -27.77
C VAL A 71 4.17 16.52 -27.35
N LEU A 72 3.70 16.46 -26.15
CA LEU A 72 2.43 15.72 -25.92
C LEU A 72 1.28 16.55 -25.34
N ASP A 73 1.55 17.79 -24.94
CA ASP A 73 0.49 18.68 -24.42
C ASP A 73 -0.14 19.59 -25.51
N ALA A 74 0.50 19.69 -26.68
CA ALA A 74 0.05 20.55 -27.77
C ALA A 74 -0.87 19.86 -28.77
N SER A 75 -0.94 18.51 -28.80
CA SER A 75 -1.79 17.78 -29.75
C SER A 75 -3.23 17.61 -29.26
N LEU A 76 -3.51 17.81 -27.98
CA LEU A 76 -4.87 17.77 -27.43
C LEU A 76 -5.57 19.15 -27.48
N HIS A 77 -4.84 20.25 -27.78
CA HIS A 77 -5.41 21.60 -27.77
C HIS A 77 -5.22 22.42 -29.04
N LYS A 78 -4.65 21.90 -30.12
CA LYS A 78 -4.52 22.65 -31.37
C LYS A 78 -4.93 21.80 -32.59
N ASN A 79 -6.21 21.67 -32.83
CA ASN A 79 -6.78 21.76 -34.16
C ASN A 79 -7.87 22.82 -34.15
N LYS A 80 -7.46 24.08 -34.39
CA LYS A 80 -8.32 25.14 -34.86
C LYS A 80 -8.58 24.85 -36.35
N SER A 81 -9.77 24.38 -36.65
CA SER A 81 -10.63 24.69 -37.78
C SER A 81 -11.58 23.51 -38.02
N ASP A 82 -12.68 23.53 -37.34
CA ASP A 82 -14.03 23.42 -37.86
C ASP A 82 -15.00 23.57 -36.70
N SER A 83 -15.47 24.80 -36.54
CA SER A 83 -16.45 25.19 -35.55
C SER A 83 -17.84 24.81 -36.00
N SER A 84 -18.18 23.54 -35.88
CA SER A 84 -19.54 23.12 -35.65
C SER A 84 -19.66 22.49 -34.26
N ILE A 85 -19.39 23.30 -33.23
CA ILE A 85 -19.83 23.02 -31.87
C ILE A 85 -21.35 23.10 -31.92
N SER A 86 -22.01 21.98 -32.23
CA SER A 86 -23.39 21.79 -31.87
C SER A 86 -23.45 21.96 -30.36
N LYS A 87 -23.96 23.10 -29.88
CA LYS A 87 -24.42 23.25 -28.50
C LYS A 87 -25.55 22.24 -28.31
N VAL A 88 -25.20 20.97 -28.07
CA VAL A 88 -26.14 19.97 -27.59
C VAL A 88 -26.63 20.47 -26.26
N GLY A 89 -27.92 20.58 -26.09
CA GLY A 89 -28.64 21.30 -25.05
C GLY A 89 -27.95 21.16 -23.67
N LEU A 90 -27.61 22.30 -23.13
CA LEU A 90 -27.13 22.43 -21.77
C LEU A 90 -28.24 21.97 -20.82
N PHE A 91 -28.07 20.80 -20.20
CA PHE A 91 -28.85 20.46 -19.02
C PHE A 91 -28.31 21.35 -17.87
N THR A 92 -29.10 22.36 -17.48
CA THR A 92 -28.89 23.13 -16.28
C THR A 92 -29.63 22.44 -15.16
N PRO A 93 -28.93 21.96 -14.09
CA PRO A 93 -29.64 21.47 -12.91
C PRO A 93 -30.62 22.54 -12.42
N ILE A 94 -31.78 22.13 -12.02
CA ILE A 94 -32.95 22.95 -11.70
C ILE A 94 -32.57 24.11 -10.77
N ASP A 95 -32.74 25.35 -11.21
CA ASP A 95 -32.58 26.53 -10.35
C ASP A 95 -33.56 26.53 -9.15
N SER A 96 -34.66 25.78 -9.24
CA SER A 96 -35.62 25.59 -8.16
C SER A 96 -35.07 24.87 -6.93
N LEU A 97 -34.07 24.00 -7.12
CA LEU A 97 -33.46 23.21 -6.05
C LEU A 97 -32.39 24.01 -5.27
N LYS A 98 -31.87 25.11 -5.81
CA LYS A 98 -30.94 26.01 -5.12
C LYS A 98 -31.55 26.76 -3.94
N LYS A 99 -32.87 26.69 -3.75
CA LYS A 99 -33.63 27.52 -2.79
C LYS A 99 -33.85 26.90 -1.41
N HIS A 100 -33.36 25.68 -1.15
CA HIS A 100 -33.48 25.13 0.20
C HIS A 100 -32.37 25.71 1.11
N PRO A 101 -32.71 26.41 2.20
CA PRO A 101 -31.71 26.85 3.17
C PRO A 101 -30.99 25.64 3.78
N GLY A 102 -29.67 25.61 3.64
CA GLY A 102 -28.84 24.51 4.15
C GLY A 102 -28.33 23.51 3.08
N SER A 103 -28.68 23.70 1.78
CA SER A 103 -28.16 22.84 0.71
C SER A 103 -26.67 23.02 0.47
N ILE A 104 -25.97 21.91 0.20
CA ILE A 104 -24.55 21.89 -0.12
C ILE A 104 -24.38 21.91 -1.64
N VAL A 105 -23.80 22.98 -2.18
CA VAL A 105 -23.41 23.02 -3.60
C VAL A 105 -22.06 22.34 -3.75
N LEU A 106 -22.01 21.22 -4.50
CA LEU A 106 -20.82 20.40 -4.66
C LEU A 106 -20.38 20.36 -6.12
N SER A 107 -19.14 20.79 -6.41
CA SER A 107 -18.53 20.55 -7.71
C SER A 107 -17.88 19.16 -7.76
N LEU A 108 -17.67 18.62 -8.96
CA LEU A 108 -16.94 17.35 -9.13
C LEU A 108 -15.52 17.43 -8.54
N ASN A 109 -14.82 18.55 -8.72
CA ASN A 109 -13.49 18.71 -8.17
C ASN A 109 -13.51 18.76 -6.63
N ASP A 110 -14.49 19.44 -6.04
CA ASP A 110 -14.64 19.47 -4.58
C ASP A 110 -14.98 18.07 -4.03
N ALA A 111 -15.83 17.32 -4.74
CA ALA A 111 -16.14 15.93 -4.39
C ALA A 111 -14.87 15.06 -4.42
N ILE A 112 -14.04 15.17 -5.46
CA ILE A 112 -12.78 14.42 -5.57
C ILE A 112 -11.82 14.81 -4.45
N ILE A 113 -11.61 16.11 -4.20
CA ILE A 113 -10.72 16.60 -3.14
C ILE A 113 -11.19 16.08 -1.78
N ARG A 114 -12.50 16.15 -1.52
CA ARG A 114 -13.08 15.67 -0.27
C ARG A 114 -12.94 14.16 -0.10
N ALA A 115 -13.21 13.37 -1.15
CA ALA A 115 -12.99 11.93 -1.13
C ALA A 115 -11.52 11.58 -0.87
N LEU A 116 -10.59 12.23 -1.58
CA LEU A 116 -9.16 12.02 -1.37
C LEU A 116 -8.70 12.33 0.06
N SER A 117 -9.33 13.32 0.71
CA SER A 117 -8.99 13.74 2.07
C SER A 117 -9.60 12.85 3.16
N ASN A 118 -10.79 12.30 2.93
CA ASN A 118 -11.60 11.71 3.99
C ASN A 118 -11.93 10.22 3.76
N ASN A 119 -11.70 9.66 2.56
CA ASN A 119 -12.08 8.30 2.26
C ASN A 119 -11.28 7.27 3.07
N VAL A 120 -11.99 6.46 3.86
CA VAL A 120 -11.40 5.46 4.77
C VAL A 120 -10.59 4.41 4.02
N SER A 121 -11.02 3.98 2.83
CA SER A 121 -10.29 2.97 2.04
C SER A 121 -8.92 3.47 1.58
N ILE A 122 -8.80 4.76 1.21
CA ILE A 122 -7.53 5.41 0.88
C ILE A 122 -6.65 5.50 2.14
N ALA A 123 -7.24 5.87 3.29
CA ALA A 123 -6.52 5.91 4.55
C ALA A 123 -5.93 4.56 4.92
N VAL A 124 -6.73 3.49 4.88
CA VAL A 124 -6.28 2.11 5.15
C VAL A 124 -5.12 1.72 4.23
N GLU A 125 -5.24 1.96 2.92
CA GLU A 125 -4.19 1.61 1.96
C GLU A 125 -2.90 2.42 2.19
N SER A 126 -2.99 3.66 2.67
CA SER A 126 -1.81 4.47 3.01
C SER A 126 -0.97 3.88 4.14
N PHE A 127 -1.59 3.12 5.06
CA PHE A 127 -0.85 2.42 6.12
C PHE A 127 -0.06 1.23 5.59
N ASN A 128 -0.49 0.57 4.51
CA ASN A 128 0.24 -0.55 3.92
C ASN A 128 1.65 -0.14 3.49
N SER A 129 1.81 1.02 2.83
CA SER A 129 3.13 1.55 2.47
C SER A 129 3.99 1.85 3.71
N LYS A 130 3.40 2.38 4.79
CA LYS A 130 4.13 2.63 6.05
C LYS A 130 4.59 1.32 6.71
N VAL A 131 3.72 0.32 6.78
CA VAL A 131 4.06 -1.02 7.30
C VAL A 131 5.20 -1.64 6.47
N LYS A 132 5.18 -1.50 5.14
CA LYS A 132 6.27 -1.99 4.28
C LYS A 132 7.60 -1.24 4.52
N LYS A 133 7.56 0.04 4.88
CA LYS A 133 8.78 0.77 5.28
C LYS A 133 9.40 0.21 6.56
N GLU A 134 8.58 -0.17 7.54
CA GLU A 134 9.08 -0.83 8.76
C GLU A 134 9.75 -2.19 8.44
N THR A 135 9.31 -2.91 7.41
CA THR A 135 9.99 -4.15 6.99
C THR A 135 11.40 -3.93 6.44
N ILE A 136 11.73 -2.71 5.97
CA ILE A 136 13.12 -2.37 5.61
C ILE A 136 13.98 -2.32 6.88
N ILE A 137 13.47 -1.67 7.94
CA ILE A 137 14.17 -1.58 9.24
C ILE A 137 14.34 -2.97 9.84
N ASP A 138 13.30 -3.79 9.81
CA ASP A 138 13.37 -5.19 10.22
C ASP A 138 14.43 -5.98 9.42
N SER A 139 14.49 -5.77 8.10
CA SER A 139 15.52 -6.41 7.27
C SER A 139 16.94 -5.91 7.54
N LEU A 140 17.09 -4.68 8.03
CA LEU A 140 18.39 -4.13 8.47
C LEU A 140 18.83 -4.73 9.79
N SER A 141 17.90 -5.10 10.69
CA SER A 141 18.20 -5.67 11.99
C SER A 141 18.93 -7.02 11.91
N GLU A 142 18.95 -7.69 10.75
CA GLU A 142 19.79 -8.88 10.49
C GLU A 142 21.28 -8.59 10.71
N PHE A 143 21.69 -7.32 10.66
CA PHE A 143 23.08 -6.85 10.83
C PHE A 143 23.31 -6.13 12.15
N ASP A 144 22.34 -6.12 13.05
CA ASP A 144 22.49 -5.51 14.36
C ASP A 144 23.37 -6.37 15.27
N ALA A 145 24.11 -5.72 16.14
CA ALA A 145 24.89 -6.40 17.15
C ALA A 145 23.97 -6.92 18.26
N THR A 146 24.15 -8.18 18.64
CA THR A 146 23.39 -8.82 19.74
C THR A 146 24.31 -8.95 20.95
N LEU A 147 23.92 -8.34 22.07
CA LEU A 147 24.57 -8.49 23.36
C LEU A 147 23.82 -9.55 24.17
N GLY A 148 24.50 -10.58 24.58
CA GLY A 148 23.98 -11.65 25.45
C GLY A 148 24.62 -11.61 26.82
N LEU A 149 23.84 -11.82 27.89
CA LEU A 149 24.30 -12.05 29.24
C LEU A 149 23.71 -13.37 29.73
N GLU A 150 24.56 -14.31 30.12
CA GLU A 150 24.13 -15.58 30.70
C GLU A 150 24.68 -15.69 32.15
N LEU A 151 23.77 -15.94 33.07
CA LEU A 151 24.08 -16.20 34.48
C LEU A 151 23.52 -17.57 34.82
N SER A 152 24.37 -18.51 35.22
CA SER A 152 23.91 -19.83 35.59
C SER A 152 24.63 -20.35 36.80
N THR A 153 23.92 -21.11 37.64
CA THR A 153 24.49 -21.85 38.77
C THR A 153 23.97 -23.28 38.72
N GLY A 154 24.83 -24.21 38.99
CA GLY A 154 24.44 -25.62 38.88
C GLY A 154 25.33 -26.53 39.72
N ARG A 155 24.76 -27.62 40.21
CA ARG A 155 25.51 -28.70 40.87
C ARG A 155 25.44 -29.96 40.04
N LYS A 156 26.60 -30.54 39.76
CA LYS A 156 26.70 -31.83 39.09
C LYS A 156 27.26 -32.85 40.07
N THR A 157 26.47 -33.87 40.37
CA THR A 157 26.89 -34.99 41.23
C THR A 157 27.04 -36.23 40.35
N GLN A 158 28.19 -36.87 40.39
CA GLN A 158 28.47 -38.08 39.59
C GLN A 158 29.22 -39.12 40.42
N GLN A 159 28.97 -40.40 40.12
CA GLN A 159 29.70 -41.52 40.68
C GLN A 159 31.02 -41.71 39.94
N LEU A 160 32.08 -41.98 40.65
CA LEU A 160 33.39 -42.29 40.09
C LEU A 160 33.66 -43.79 40.19
N ALA A 161 34.00 -44.41 39.06
CA ALA A 161 34.33 -45.85 39.01
C ALA A 161 35.78 -46.16 39.37
N SER A 162 36.62 -45.15 39.57
CA SER A 162 38.04 -45.33 39.87
C SER A 162 38.27 -45.60 41.36
N ALA A 163 38.97 -46.66 41.66
CA ALA A 163 39.38 -47.02 43.04
C ALA A 163 40.38 -46.02 43.64
N PHE A 164 41.03 -45.17 42.83
CA PHE A 164 41.97 -44.14 43.25
C PHE A 164 41.29 -42.77 43.47
N SER A 165 39.96 -42.68 43.21
CA SER A 165 39.23 -41.45 43.40
C SER A 165 38.64 -41.37 44.80
N SER A 166 38.91 -40.28 45.50
CA SER A 166 38.30 -39.99 46.80
C SER A 166 37.69 -38.59 46.72
N PRO A 167 36.42 -38.42 47.00
CA PRO A 167 35.42 -39.44 47.37
C PRO A 167 34.84 -40.18 46.16
N ASN A 168 34.18 -41.32 46.37
CA ASN A 168 33.52 -42.09 45.31
C ASN A 168 32.33 -41.36 44.66
N ARG A 169 31.85 -40.29 45.30
CA ARG A 169 30.82 -39.36 44.80
C ARG A 169 31.45 -38.00 44.62
N MET A 170 31.59 -37.57 43.38
CA MET A 170 32.11 -36.27 43.02
C MET A 170 30.97 -35.26 42.91
N GLU A 171 31.12 -34.13 43.55
CA GLU A 171 30.23 -33.00 43.50
C GLU A 171 30.99 -31.80 42.96
N ASN A 172 30.42 -31.18 41.90
CA ASN A 172 30.96 -29.94 41.33
C ASN A 172 29.83 -28.90 41.33
N ASP A 173 30.09 -27.78 42.00
CA ASP A 173 29.24 -26.59 41.93
C ASP A 173 29.88 -25.64 40.92
N ASN A 174 29.11 -25.30 39.88
CA ASN A 174 29.54 -24.37 38.84
C ASN A 174 28.66 -23.13 38.87
N ASP A 175 29.28 -21.98 38.92
CA ASP A 175 28.65 -20.68 38.77
C ASP A 175 29.28 -20.02 37.53
N ASN A 176 28.43 -19.70 36.50
CA ASN A 176 28.90 -19.05 35.29
C ASN A 176 28.26 -17.68 35.15
N TRP A 177 29.03 -16.71 34.61
CA TRP A 177 28.56 -15.40 34.21
C TRP A 177 29.29 -14.99 32.93
N ASP A 178 28.57 -15.08 31.83
CA ASP A 178 29.13 -14.96 30.51
C ASP A 178 28.49 -13.77 29.77
N LEU A 179 29.34 -12.98 29.12
CA LEU A 179 28.92 -11.86 28.26
C LEU A 179 29.35 -12.18 26.84
N SER A 180 28.40 -12.09 25.91
CA SER A 180 28.66 -12.31 24.49
C SER A 180 28.20 -11.12 23.64
N LEU A 181 28.95 -10.78 22.60
CA LEU A 181 28.60 -9.81 21.58
C LEU A 181 28.81 -10.46 20.21
N SER A 182 27.74 -10.60 19.45
CA SER A 182 27.82 -11.16 18.10
C SER A 182 27.17 -10.25 17.08
N GLN A 183 27.72 -10.20 15.86
CA GLN A 183 27.15 -9.44 14.76
C GLN A 183 27.47 -10.09 13.43
N LYS A 184 26.46 -10.11 12.54
CA LYS A 184 26.64 -10.47 11.15
C LYS A 184 27.00 -9.24 10.33
N LEU A 185 28.04 -9.36 9.51
CA LEU A 185 28.46 -8.30 8.59
C LEU A 185 27.83 -8.45 7.21
N VAL A 186 27.73 -7.35 6.49
CA VAL A 186 27.16 -7.31 5.14
C VAL A 186 27.90 -8.17 4.12
N THR A 187 29.14 -8.55 4.37
CA THR A 187 29.92 -9.49 3.55
C THR A 187 29.48 -10.93 3.71
N GLY A 188 28.68 -11.21 4.76
CA GLY A 188 28.30 -12.54 5.24
C GLY A 188 29.18 -13.05 6.35
N ALA A 189 30.22 -12.31 6.76
CA ALA A 189 31.02 -12.68 7.92
C ALA A 189 30.19 -12.56 9.21
N ASN A 190 30.55 -13.38 10.18
CA ASN A 190 30.04 -13.26 11.54
C ASN A 190 31.24 -13.14 12.49
N TYR A 191 31.25 -12.13 13.34
CA TYR A 191 32.17 -12.06 14.43
C TYR A 191 31.46 -12.24 15.78
N GLN A 192 32.16 -12.83 16.72
CA GLN A 192 31.64 -13.05 18.06
C GLN A 192 32.76 -12.78 19.05
N PHE A 193 32.45 -12.00 20.05
CA PHE A 193 33.28 -11.75 21.20
C PHE A 193 32.61 -12.35 22.43
N ASP A 194 33.30 -13.26 23.11
CA ASP A 194 32.81 -13.92 24.29
C ASP A 194 33.74 -13.59 25.46
N PHE A 195 33.15 -13.23 26.59
CA PHE A 195 33.80 -13.13 27.87
C PHE A 195 33.14 -14.13 28.81
N THR A 196 33.76 -15.29 28.96
CA THR A 196 33.23 -16.41 29.75
C THR A 196 33.94 -16.48 31.09
N ASN A 197 33.14 -16.72 32.13
CA ASN A 197 33.67 -16.81 33.50
C ASN A 197 32.98 -18.00 34.19
N ASN A 198 33.80 -18.79 34.86
CA ASN A 198 33.33 -19.92 35.62
C ASN A 198 34.00 -19.95 37.01
N ARG A 199 33.17 -20.16 38.03
CA ARG A 199 33.60 -20.56 39.35
C ARG A 199 33.24 -22.02 39.56
N ASN A 200 34.26 -22.87 39.78
CA ASN A 200 34.02 -24.29 40.02
C ASN A 200 34.49 -24.62 41.45
N LYS A 201 33.57 -25.17 42.26
CA LYS A 201 33.89 -25.73 43.58
C LYS A 201 33.64 -27.23 43.56
N THR A 202 34.64 -28.00 43.99
CA THR A 202 34.56 -29.46 43.94
C THR A 202 34.91 -30.07 45.29
N ASN A 203 34.43 -31.28 45.57
CA ASN A 203 34.84 -32.09 46.71
C ASN A 203 36.01 -33.04 46.39
N SER A 204 36.67 -32.89 45.23
CA SER A 204 37.83 -33.68 44.87
C SER A 204 39.02 -33.42 45.80
N ALA A 205 39.56 -34.43 46.39
CA ALA A 205 40.74 -34.36 47.25
C ALA A 205 42.01 -33.98 46.47
N THR A 206 41.99 -34.08 45.13
CA THR A 206 43.13 -33.74 44.26
C THR A 206 43.02 -32.39 43.59
N ALA A 207 42.03 -31.58 43.95
CA ALA A 207 41.86 -30.23 43.42
C ALA A 207 42.90 -29.30 44.02
N GLY A 208 43.81 -28.77 43.22
CA GLY A 208 44.84 -27.82 43.63
C GLY A 208 44.34 -26.39 43.86
N LEU A 209 43.17 -26.08 43.27
CA LEU A 209 42.44 -24.84 43.47
C LEU A 209 40.98 -25.17 43.79
N ASN A 210 40.45 -24.67 44.91
CA ASN A 210 39.05 -24.96 45.30
C ASN A 210 38.47 -23.90 46.24
N PRO A 211 37.54 -23.01 45.75
CA PRO A 211 37.07 -22.95 44.37
C PRO A 211 38.16 -22.49 43.39
N SER A 212 38.03 -22.92 42.13
CA SER A 212 38.78 -22.37 41.01
C SER A 212 37.94 -21.33 40.25
N TYR A 213 38.61 -20.30 39.75
CA TYR A 213 38.01 -19.28 38.88
C TYR A 213 38.74 -19.30 37.55
N SER A 214 37.98 -19.42 36.45
CA SER A 214 38.52 -19.29 35.11
C SER A 214 37.81 -18.11 34.41
N SER A 215 38.60 -17.29 33.72
CA SER A 215 38.13 -16.17 32.93
C SER A 215 38.75 -16.27 31.54
N GLU A 216 37.93 -16.15 30.49
CA GLU A 216 38.36 -16.25 29.10
C GLU A 216 37.74 -15.12 28.29
N PHE A 217 38.56 -14.45 27.49
CA PHE A 217 38.12 -13.54 26.43
C PHE A 217 38.43 -14.20 25.09
N GLN A 218 37.41 -14.44 24.30
CA GLN A 218 37.55 -15.05 22.98
C GLN A 218 36.95 -14.16 21.90
N LEU A 219 37.72 -13.88 20.85
CA LEU A 219 37.25 -13.25 19.61
C LEU A 219 37.25 -14.29 18.50
N SER A 220 36.12 -14.55 17.89
CA SER A 220 36.00 -15.44 16.77
C SER A 220 35.47 -14.71 15.55
N LEU A 221 35.95 -15.08 14.36
CA LEU A 221 35.53 -14.56 13.07
C LEU A 221 35.31 -15.71 12.11
N THR A 222 34.13 -15.74 11.48
CA THR A 222 33.82 -16.69 10.41
C THR A 222 33.44 -15.92 9.16
N GLN A 223 34.19 -16.08 8.05
CA GLN A 223 33.93 -15.44 6.78
C GLN A 223 33.61 -16.49 5.72
N PRO A 224 32.37 -16.61 5.23
CA PRO A 224 32.05 -17.40 4.05
C PRO A 224 32.84 -16.91 2.82
N LEU A 225 33.33 -17.83 2.00
CA LEU A 225 34.10 -17.52 0.78
C LEU A 225 33.36 -17.88 -0.52
N LEU A 226 32.39 -18.79 -0.49
CA LEU A 226 31.60 -19.19 -1.66
C LEU A 226 30.10 -19.07 -1.39
N LYS A 227 29.50 -20.05 -0.70
CA LYS A 227 28.09 -19.98 -0.31
C LYS A 227 27.89 -18.85 0.70
N ASN A 228 26.87 -18.02 0.49
CA ASN A 228 26.58 -16.84 1.33
C ASN A 228 27.64 -15.72 1.29
N PHE A 229 28.59 -15.78 0.36
CA PHE A 229 29.56 -14.71 0.19
C PHE A 229 29.04 -13.60 -0.69
N GLY A 230 29.25 -12.36 -0.25
CA GLY A 230 29.01 -11.17 -1.06
C GLY A 230 27.88 -10.27 -0.53
N ILE A 231 28.06 -8.97 -0.73
CA ILE A 231 27.20 -7.92 -0.17
C ILE A 231 25.77 -8.02 -0.72
N ASP A 232 25.62 -8.19 -2.03
CA ASP A 232 24.30 -8.26 -2.68
C ASP A 232 23.46 -9.43 -2.17
N LEU A 233 24.12 -10.59 -1.93
CA LEU A 233 23.45 -11.80 -1.45
C LEU A 233 22.96 -11.64 0.00
N ASN A 234 23.77 -11.02 0.85
CA ASN A 234 23.41 -10.80 2.24
C ASN A 234 22.40 -9.67 2.40
N LYS A 235 22.46 -8.62 1.57
CA LYS A 235 21.48 -7.54 1.54
C LYS A 235 20.20 -7.85 0.76
N ARG A 236 20.00 -9.11 0.27
CA ARG A 236 18.84 -9.47 -0.56
C ARG A 236 17.50 -9.11 0.09
N ASN A 237 17.35 -9.35 1.41
CA ASN A 237 16.12 -9.07 2.14
C ASN A 237 15.82 -7.57 2.15
N ILE A 238 16.86 -6.72 2.28
CA ILE A 238 16.75 -5.26 2.22
C ILE A 238 16.33 -4.81 0.81
N HIS A 239 16.91 -5.39 -0.26
CA HIS A 239 16.53 -5.06 -1.63
C HIS A 239 15.08 -5.49 -1.93
N ILE A 240 14.67 -6.67 -1.47
CA ILE A 240 13.29 -7.14 -1.59
C ILE A 240 12.34 -6.23 -0.81
N ALA A 241 12.66 -5.89 0.44
CA ALA A 241 11.84 -4.99 1.25
C ALA A 241 11.68 -3.60 0.61
N LYS A 242 12.73 -3.04 -0.01
CA LYS A 242 12.64 -1.79 -0.78
C LYS A 242 11.71 -1.92 -1.99
N ASN A 243 11.83 -3.00 -2.76
CA ASN A 243 10.91 -3.25 -3.87
C ASN A 243 9.46 -3.47 -3.40
N GLU A 244 9.26 -4.07 -2.22
CA GLU A 244 7.92 -4.21 -1.62
C GLU A 244 7.29 -2.87 -1.24
N VAL A 245 8.10 -1.87 -0.83
CA VAL A 245 7.61 -0.49 -0.65
C VAL A 245 7.18 0.10 -1.98
N ASP A 246 8.01 -0.04 -3.04
CA ASP A 246 7.65 0.46 -4.39
C ASP A 246 6.35 -0.20 -4.89
N ILE A 247 6.18 -1.52 -4.66
CA ILE A 247 4.96 -2.25 -5.00
C ILE A 247 3.76 -1.67 -4.25
N SER A 248 3.89 -1.47 -2.95
CA SER A 248 2.81 -0.91 -2.12
C SER A 248 2.45 0.53 -2.52
N ASP A 249 3.43 1.35 -2.92
CA ASP A 249 3.18 2.69 -3.45
C ASP A 249 2.42 2.65 -4.79
N HIS A 250 2.68 1.66 -5.63
CA HIS A 250 1.91 1.43 -6.85
C HIS A 250 0.48 0.92 -6.55
N GLU A 251 0.30 0.06 -5.57
CA GLU A 251 -1.02 -0.41 -5.11
C GLU A 251 -1.83 0.74 -4.52
N PHE A 252 -1.22 1.58 -3.70
CA PHE A 252 -1.83 2.82 -3.20
C PHE A 252 -2.29 3.72 -4.35
N LYS A 253 -1.45 3.94 -5.36
CA LYS A 253 -1.79 4.73 -6.54
C LYS A 253 -2.96 4.11 -7.33
N THR A 254 -3.01 2.78 -7.44
CA THR A 254 -4.15 2.07 -8.05
C THR A 254 -5.43 2.35 -7.27
N LYS A 255 -5.39 2.23 -5.94
CA LYS A 255 -6.56 2.48 -5.08
C LYS A 255 -7.07 3.91 -5.20
N VAL A 256 -6.17 4.89 -5.25
CA VAL A 256 -6.54 6.31 -5.45
C VAL A 256 -7.21 6.52 -6.81
N ILE A 257 -6.67 5.93 -7.90
CA ILE A 257 -7.28 5.99 -9.24
C ILE A 257 -8.68 5.37 -9.24
N GLU A 258 -8.85 4.24 -8.57
CA GLU A 258 -10.14 3.56 -8.45
C GLU A 258 -11.15 4.42 -7.70
N THR A 259 -10.78 4.93 -6.54
CA THR A 259 -11.66 5.77 -5.73
C THR A 259 -12.07 7.05 -6.46
N VAL A 260 -11.12 7.76 -7.12
CA VAL A 260 -11.45 8.95 -7.91
C VAL A 260 -12.41 8.60 -9.04
N SER A 261 -12.18 7.49 -9.75
CA SER A 261 -13.06 7.06 -10.83
C SER A 261 -14.46 6.67 -10.33
N GLU A 262 -14.55 6.08 -9.14
CA GLU A 262 -15.82 5.74 -8.50
C GLU A 262 -16.58 6.99 -8.07
N VAL A 263 -15.91 7.97 -7.47
CA VAL A 263 -16.50 9.29 -7.13
C VAL A 263 -17.06 9.98 -8.37
N GLU A 264 -16.31 10.00 -9.49
CA GLU A 264 -16.78 10.58 -10.75
C GLU A 264 -18.04 9.86 -11.24
N ASN A 265 -18.07 8.53 -11.20
CA ASN A 265 -19.24 7.76 -11.66
C ASN A 265 -20.47 8.03 -10.80
N ILE A 266 -20.33 7.96 -9.47
CA ILE A 266 -21.44 8.24 -8.54
C ILE A 266 -21.94 9.69 -8.70
N TYR A 267 -21.03 10.65 -8.89
CA TYR A 267 -21.39 12.04 -9.12
C TYR A 267 -22.23 12.21 -10.40
N TRP A 268 -21.82 11.55 -11.51
CA TRP A 268 -22.57 11.63 -12.77
C TRP A 268 -23.88 10.86 -12.71
N ASP A 269 -23.96 9.74 -11.98
CA ASP A 269 -25.24 9.05 -11.73
C ASP A 269 -26.19 9.94 -10.94
N PHE A 270 -25.71 10.65 -9.94
CA PHE A 270 -26.52 11.62 -9.20
C PHE A 270 -27.02 12.78 -10.08
N VAL A 271 -26.17 13.30 -10.97
CA VAL A 271 -26.59 14.31 -11.97
C VAL A 271 -27.69 13.75 -12.90
N PHE A 272 -27.60 12.47 -13.28
CA PHE A 272 -28.62 11.81 -14.08
C PHE A 272 -29.97 11.75 -13.35
N THR A 273 -30.00 11.31 -12.08
CA THR A 273 -31.26 11.16 -11.33
C THR A 273 -31.99 12.48 -11.14
N LEU A 274 -31.24 13.59 -10.94
CA LEU A 274 -31.82 14.92 -10.88
C LEU A 274 -32.45 15.34 -12.23
N GLY A 275 -31.79 15.01 -13.35
CA GLY A 275 -32.31 15.28 -14.67
C GLY A 275 -33.54 14.47 -15.00
N ASP A 276 -33.54 13.20 -14.62
CA ASP A 276 -34.69 12.30 -14.84
C ASP A 276 -35.90 12.74 -14.00
N LEU A 277 -35.70 13.17 -12.74
CA LEU A 277 -36.76 13.75 -11.91
C LEU A 277 -37.45 14.91 -12.62
N GLU A 278 -36.69 15.84 -13.22
CA GLU A 278 -37.25 16.96 -13.96
C GLU A 278 -38.11 16.51 -15.14
N VAL A 279 -37.65 15.50 -15.88
CA VAL A 279 -38.40 14.92 -16.97
C VAL A 279 -39.71 14.30 -16.46
N LYS A 280 -39.68 13.53 -15.36
CA LYS A 280 -40.86 12.91 -14.75
C LYS A 280 -41.86 13.95 -14.22
N GLN A 281 -41.39 15.02 -13.60
CA GLN A 281 -42.24 16.15 -13.15
C GLN A 281 -42.97 16.80 -14.31
N LYS A 282 -42.24 17.16 -15.39
CA LYS A 282 -42.86 17.75 -16.60
C LYS A 282 -43.81 16.79 -17.29
N SER A 283 -43.52 15.50 -17.28
CA SER A 283 -44.39 14.47 -17.82
C SER A 283 -45.71 14.39 -17.05
N LEU A 284 -45.65 14.38 -15.72
CA LEU A 284 -46.82 14.39 -14.84
C LEU A 284 -47.66 15.65 -15.02
N GLU A 285 -47.02 16.83 -15.10
CA GLU A 285 -47.71 18.11 -15.33
C GLU A 285 -48.50 18.09 -16.64
N ARG A 286 -47.90 17.62 -17.75
CA ARG A 286 -48.58 17.46 -19.06
C ARG A 286 -49.76 16.52 -18.97
N ALA A 287 -49.62 15.38 -18.28
CA ALA A 287 -50.72 14.42 -18.10
C ALA A 287 -51.87 15.02 -17.30
N LYS A 288 -51.59 15.76 -16.21
CA LYS A 288 -52.60 16.48 -15.43
C LYS A 288 -53.32 17.56 -16.25
N ASP A 289 -52.60 18.26 -17.13
CA ASP A 289 -53.20 19.24 -18.03
C ASP A 289 -54.15 18.59 -19.05
N LEU A 290 -53.74 17.47 -19.64
CA LEU A 290 -54.60 16.73 -20.55
C LEU A 290 -55.84 16.16 -19.83
N GLN A 291 -55.65 15.57 -18.63
CA GLN A 291 -56.75 15.07 -17.79
C GLN A 291 -57.81 16.18 -17.53
N ARG A 292 -57.34 17.39 -17.18
CA ARG A 292 -58.25 18.55 -16.96
C ARG A 292 -59.03 18.88 -18.23
N ARG A 293 -58.40 18.89 -19.40
CA ARG A 293 -59.06 19.12 -20.71
C ARG A 293 -60.06 18.03 -21.04
N VAL A 294 -59.67 16.75 -20.89
CA VAL A 294 -60.57 15.61 -21.15
C VAL A 294 -61.78 15.64 -20.22
N LYS A 295 -61.60 15.89 -18.90
CA LYS A 295 -62.75 16.04 -17.97
C LYS A 295 -63.71 17.14 -18.39
N ALA A 296 -63.22 18.29 -18.84
CA ALA A 296 -64.06 19.38 -19.29
C ALA A 296 -64.85 18.98 -20.58
N GLN A 297 -64.26 18.26 -21.51
CA GLN A 297 -64.88 17.79 -22.74
C GLN A 297 -65.93 16.69 -22.50
N VAL A 298 -65.71 15.80 -21.53
CA VAL A 298 -66.71 14.80 -21.10
C VAL A 298 -67.88 15.48 -20.40
N LEU A 299 -67.67 16.50 -19.57
CA LEU A 299 -68.74 17.23 -18.89
C LEU A 299 -69.71 17.95 -19.87
N VAL A 300 -69.18 18.44 -21.00
CA VAL A 300 -70.00 19.08 -22.05
C VAL A 300 -70.49 18.07 -23.13
N GLY A 301 -70.29 16.76 -22.95
CA GLY A 301 -70.79 15.69 -23.82
C GLY A 301 -70.00 15.51 -25.11
N ILE A 302 -68.85 16.09 -25.31
CA ILE A 302 -67.99 15.97 -26.49
C ILE A 302 -67.22 14.65 -26.52
N MET A 303 -66.85 14.10 -25.31
CA MET A 303 -66.08 12.85 -25.15
C MET A 303 -66.82 11.82 -24.29
N ALA A 304 -66.48 10.54 -24.49
CA ALA A 304 -67.02 9.45 -23.69
C ALA A 304 -66.45 9.42 -22.29
N PRO A 305 -67.22 9.02 -21.26
CA PRO A 305 -66.73 8.97 -19.86
C PRO A 305 -65.46 8.08 -19.65
N ILE A 306 -65.26 7.06 -20.49
CA ILE A 306 -64.11 6.15 -20.45
C ILE A 306 -62.77 6.89 -20.66
N GLU A 307 -62.76 7.97 -21.44
CA GLU A 307 -61.57 8.79 -21.68
C GLU A 307 -61.05 9.44 -20.38
N THR A 308 -61.94 9.76 -19.43
CA THR A 308 -61.59 10.26 -18.12
C THR A 308 -60.83 9.22 -17.30
N LEU A 309 -61.31 7.95 -17.31
CA LEU A 309 -60.66 6.86 -16.60
C LEU A 309 -59.27 6.57 -17.17
N GLN A 310 -59.10 6.63 -18.51
CA GLN A 310 -57.79 6.47 -19.15
C GLN A 310 -56.81 7.58 -18.73
N ALA A 311 -57.25 8.83 -18.71
CA ALA A 311 -56.43 9.96 -18.31
C ALA A 311 -56.06 9.90 -16.80
N GLU A 312 -57.00 9.42 -15.95
CA GLU A 312 -56.75 9.21 -14.52
C GLU A 312 -55.75 8.10 -14.26
N SER A 313 -55.87 6.97 -14.95
CA SER A 313 -54.92 5.85 -14.87
C SER A 313 -53.51 6.29 -15.25
N GLU A 314 -53.37 7.07 -16.32
CA GLU A 314 -52.09 7.56 -16.79
C GLU A 314 -51.44 8.56 -15.79
N VAL A 315 -52.22 9.45 -15.20
CA VAL A 315 -51.73 10.37 -14.14
C VAL A 315 -51.24 9.58 -12.96
N ALA A 316 -51.95 8.55 -12.50
CA ALA A 316 -51.55 7.69 -11.41
C ALA A 316 -50.22 6.96 -11.70
N SER A 317 -50.08 6.42 -12.94
CA SER A 317 -48.81 5.79 -13.36
C SER A 317 -47.62 6.78 -13.35
N ARG A 318 -47.83 8.02 -13.80
CA ARG A 318 -46.76 9.04 -13.79
C ARG A 318 -46.43 9.57 -12.38
N GLU A 319 -47.41 9.54 -11.44
CA GLU A 319 -47.14 9.82 -10.04
C GLU A 319 -46.26 8.72 -9.43
N GLU A 320 -46.50 7.45 -9.75
CA GLU A 320 -45.62 6.34 -9.32
C GLU A 320 -44.20 6.50 -9.88
N PHE A 321 -44.03 6.82 -11.19
CA PHE A 321 -42.69 7.09 -11.75
C PHE A 321 -41.99 8.27 -11.11
N LEU A 322 -42.73 9.30 -10.68
CA LEU A 322 -42.15 10.45 -9.97
C LEU A 322 -41.64 10.03 -8.60
N LEU A 323 -42.41 9.24 -7.84
CA LEU A 323 -42.00 8.73 -6.53
C LEU A 323 -40.73 7.85 -6.64
N SER A 324 -40.67 6.95 -7.62
CA SER A 324 -39.51 6.12 -7.91
C SER A 324 -38.28 6.96 -8.29
N ALA A 325 -38.47 8.05 -9.03
CA ALA A 325 -37.37 8.97 -9.35
C ALA A 325 -36.85 9.74 -8.12
N GLN A 326 -37.75 10.09 -7.16
CA GLN A 326 -37.36 10.71 -5.91
C GLN A 326 -36.53 9.75 -5.03
N ASP A 327 -36.94 8.51 -4.88
CA ASP A 327 -36.22 7.46 -4.17
C ASP A 327 -34.80 7.25 -4.78
N SER A 328 -34.72 7.23 -6.10
CA SER A 328 -33.43 7.13 -6.82
C SER A 328 -32.47 8.29 -6.55
N ILE A 329 -32.98 9.48 -6.27
CA ILE A 329 -32.16 10.65 -5.87
C ILE A 329 -31.59 10.43 -4.48
N ASP A 330 -32.42 10.02 -3.52
CA ASP A 330 -32.00 9.80 -2.15
C ASP A 330 -30.95 8.69 -2.09
N ASP A 331 -31.15 7.58 -2.80
CA ASP A 331 -30.18 6.50 -2.93
C ASP A 331 -28.80 6.97 -3.48
N ASN A 332 -28.80 7.73 -4.56
CA ASN A 332 -27.54 8.20 -5.16
C ASN A 332 -26.88 9.31 -4.36
N GLN A 333 -27.68 10.14 -3.66
CA GLN A 333 -27.16 11.09 -2.70
C GLN A 333 -26.46 10.40 -1.51
N ASP A 334 -27.06 9.33 -0.99
CA ASP A 334 -26.48 8.56 0.10
C ASP A 334 -25.20 7.82 -0.34
N LYS A 335 -25.16 7.24 -1.54
CA LYS A 335 -23.93 6.68 -2.12
C LYS A 335 -22.84 7.74 -2.22
N LEU A 336 -23.19 8.96 -2.65
CA LEU A 336 -22.23 10.07 -2.74
C LEU A 336 -21.73 10.49 -1.35
N LYS A 337 -22.62 10.64 -0.37
CA LYS A 337 -22.25 10.95 1.02
C LYS A 337 -21.33 9.88 1.62
N ASN A 338 -21.62 8.62 1.38
CA ASN A 338 -20.83 7.49 1.86
C ASN A 338 -19.40 7.51 1.31
N ILE A 339 -19.21 7.67 -0.01
CA ILE A 339 -17.87 7.69 -0.60
C ILE A 339 -17.05 8.91 -0.18
N LEU A 340 -17.73 10.04 0.12
CA LEU A 340 -17.13 11.25 0.65
C LEU A 340 -16.86 11.19 2.17
N ASN A 341 -17.26 10.10 2.83
CA ASN A 341 -17.19 9.90 4.27
C ASN A 341 -17.86 11.03 5.06
N ILE A 342 -19.08 11.43 4.64
CA ILE A 342 -19.91 12.38 5.35
C ILE A 342 -20.71 11.61 6.41
N ASP A 343 -20.60 12.04 7.66
CA ASP A 343 -21.40 11.43 8.75
C ASP A 343 -22.88 11.77 8.56
N PHE A 344 -23.71 10.72 8.36
CA PHE A 344 -25.16 10.84 8.16
C PHE A 344 -25.89 11.48 9.34
N SER A 345 -25.32 11.41 10.54
CA SER A 345 -25.90 12.01 11.76
C SER A 345 -25.56 13.50 11.89
N SER A 346 -24.62 14.01 11.10
CA SER A 346 -24.20 15.40 11.16
C SER A 346 -25.21 16.33 10.45
N PRO A 347 -25.27 17.64 10.78
CA PRO A 347 -26.08 18.61 10.04
C PRO A 347 -25.76 18.63 8.54
N GLU A 348 -24.50 18.34 8.18
CA GLU A 348 -24.06 18.21 6.80
C GLU A 348 -24.60 16.95 6.14
N GLY A 349 -24.63 15.82 6.88
CA GLY A 349 -25.19 14.55 6.40
C GLY A 349 -26.70 14.62 6.14
N LEU A 350 -27.42 15.44 6.88
CA LEU A 350 -28.86 15.66 6.70
C LEU A 350 -29.18 16.65 5.57
N SER A 351 -28.18 17.45 5.14
CA SER A 351 -28.38 18.46 4.11
C SER A 351 -28.42 17.87 2.71
N PRO A 352 -29.31 18.35 1.81
CA PRO A 352 -29.33 17.91 0.41
C PRO A 352 -28.11 18.43 -0.35
N ILE A 353 -27.57 17.61 -1.26
CA ILE A 353 -26.43 17.97 -2.13
C ILE A 353 -26.95 18.40 -3.50
N TYR A 354 -26.34 19.45 -4.08
CA TYR A 354 -26.61 19.88 -5.44
C TYR A 354 -25.32 19.94 -6.27
N PRO A 355 -25.26 19.17 -7.38
CA PRO A 355 -24.11 19.21 -8.27
C PRO A 355 -24.08 20.50 -9.08
N SER A 356 -22.92 21.16 -9.12
CA SER A 356 -22.74 22.44 -9.85
C SER A 356 -22.26 22.24 -11.31
N ASN A 357 -21.75 21.07 -11.68
CA ASN A 357 -21.16 20.84 -12.98
C ASN A 357 -22.21 20.52 -14.05
N GLN A 358 -22.06 21.16 -15.22
CA GLN A 358 -22.83 20.84 -16.40
C GLN A 358 -22.16 19.74 -17.24
N ALA A 359 -22.97 18.87 -17.83
CA ALA A 359 -22.49 17.78 -18.67
C ALA A 359 -22.14 18.24 -20.10
N ASN A 360 -20.99 18.90 -20.29
CA ASN A 360 -20.48 19.29 -21.61
C ASN A 360 -19.83 18.10 -22.32
N VAL A 361 -20.07 17.98 -23.63
CA VAL A 361 -19.54 16.91 -24.48
C VAL A 361 -18.37 17.42 -25.32
N LEU A 362 -17.17 16.86 -25.11
CA LEU A 362 -15.98 17.10 -25.94
C LEU A 362 -15.61 15.77 -26.61
N ILE A 363 -15.70 15.71 -27.93
CA ILE A 363 -15.31 14.53 -28.70
C ILE A 363 -13.79 14.56 -28.89
N VAL A 364 -13.11 13.48 -28.47
CA VAL A 364 -11.65 13.33 -28.59
C VAL A 364 -11.38 12.20 -29.58
N ASP A 365 -10.50 12.45 -30.54
CA ASP A 365 -9.93 11.43 -31.42
C ASP A 365 -8.52 11.06 -30.96
N PHE A 366 -8.12 9.80 -31.10
CA PHE A 366 -6.87 9.27 -30.55
C PHE A 366 -6.28 8.13 -31.39
N ASP A 367 -4.94 8.01 -31.38
CA ASP A 367 -4.25 6.85 -31.94
C ASP A 367 -4.18 5.71 -30.91
N PHE A 368 -4.67 4.55 -31.30
CA PHE A 368 -4.72 3.36 -30.44
C PHE A 368 -3.32 2.91 -29.97
N ASN A 369 -2.30 2.95 -30.84
CA ASN A 369 -0.96 2.47 -30.49
C ASN A 369 -0.29 3.37 -29.44
N GLU A 370 -0.50 4.68 -29.53
CA GLU A 370 0.03 5.64 -28.55
C GLU A 370 -0.62 5.43 -27.17
N ILE A 371 -1.93 5.20 -27.15
CA ILE A 371 -2.68 4.98 -25.91
C ILE A 371 -2.23 3.71 -25.21
N VAL A 372 -2.04 2.61 -25.95
CA VAL A 372 -1.55 1.35 -25.38
C VAL A 372 -0.15 1.52 -24.78
N LYS A 373 0.75 2.22 -25.47
CA LYS A 373 2.08 2.54 -24.93
C LYS A 373 1.99 3.36 -23.65
N MET A 374 1.11 4.37 -23.64
CA MET A 374 0.87 5.20 -22.46
C MET A 374 0.31 4.36 -21.29
N ALA A 375 -0.64 3.47 -21.54
CA ALA A 375 -1.19 2.58 -20.53
C ALA A 375 -0.09 1.70 -19.90
N LEU A 376 0.72 1.02 -20.73
CA LEU A 376 1.80 0.15 -20.25
C LEU A 376 2.94 0.91 -19.52
N SER A 377 3.11 2.20 -19.78
CA SER A 377 4.12 3.02 -19.07
C SER A 377 3.61 3.59 -17.75
N ASN A 378 2.30 3.83 -17.62
CA ASN A 378 1.74 4.58 -16.50
C ASN A 378 0.94 3.72 -15.51
N ARG A 379 0.46 2.53 -15.93
CA ARG A 379 -0.38 1.69 -15.07
C ARG A 379 0.38 1.15 -13.86
N PRO A 380 -0.08 1.50 -12.64
CA PRO A 380 0.63 1.11 -11.44
C PRO A 380 0.61 -0.41 -11.20
N ASP A 381 -0.49 -1.10 -11.53
CA ASP A 381 -0.62 -2.56 -11.40
C ASP A 381 0.43 -3.32 -12.25
N TYR A 382 0.72 -2.80 -13.45
CA TYR A 382 1.76 -3.35 -14.31
C TYR A 382 3.16 -3.07 -13.78
N LEU A 383 3.40 -1.85 -13.27
CA LEU A 383 4.68 -1.46 -12.67
C LEU A 383 4.97 -2.27 -11.40
N ALA A 384 3.95 -2.50 -10.55
CA ALA A 384 4.06 -3.37 -9.38
C ALA A 384 4.50 -4.79 -9.76
N LYS A 385 3.92 -5.39 -10.80
CA LYS A 385 4.32 -6.72 -11.28
C LYS A 385 5.74 -6.77 -11.85
N LYS A 386 6.23 -5.67 -12.44
CA LYS A 386 7.65 -5.56 -12.86
C LYS A 386 8.59 -5.55 -11.66
N LYS A 387 8.22 -4.85 -10.58
CA LYS A 387 8.99 -4.86 -9.34
C LYS A 387 9.00 -6.25 -8.67
N ASP A 388 7.88 -6.96 -8.70
CA ASP A 388 7.82 -8.36 -8.24
C ASP A 388 8.76 -9.26 -9.07
N LEU A 389 8.90 -9.02 -10.38
CA LEU A 389 9.86 -9.75 -11.21
C LEU A 389 11.32 -9.46 -10.81
N GLU A 390 11.63 -8.23 -10.39
CA GLU A 390 12.95 -7.90 -9.82
C GLU A 390 13.20 -8.71 -8.54
N ASN A 391 12.21 -8.83 -7.65
CA ASN A 391 12.28 -9.67 -6.45
C ASN A 391 12.55 -11.14 -6.79
N LYS A 392 11.85 -11.71 -7.78
CA LYS A 392 12.10 -13.08 -8.24
C LYS A 392 13.50 -13.26 -8.83
N ASN A 393 14.04 -12.25 -9.52
CA ASN A 393 15.42 -12.29 -10.02
C ASN A 393 16.44 -12.33 -8.86
N ILE A 394 16.23 -11.53 -7.82
CA ILE A 394 17.08 -11.53 -6.60
C ILE A 394 17.04 -12.92 -5.94
N LEU A 395 15.85 -13.51 -5.79
CA LEU A 395 15.68 -14.83 -5.20
C LEU A 395 16.36 -15.94 -6.03
N VAL A 396 16.24 -15.91 -7.35
CA VAL A 396 16.92 -16.89 -8.23
C VAL A 396 18.44 -16.77 -8.06
N LYS A 397 18.99 -15.55 -8.08
CA LYS A 397 20.44 -15.30 -7.88
C LYS A 397 20.91 -15.82 -6.51
N TYR A 398 20.11 -15.62 -5.46
CA TYR A 398 20.40 -16.19 -4.15
C TYR A 398 20.40 -17.73 -4.17
N GLN A 399 19.37 -18.38 -4.76
CA GLN A 399 19.29 -19.83 -4.83
C GLN A 399 20.40 -20.45 -5.70
N GLU A 400 20.89 -19.73 -6.71
CA GLU A 400 22.06 -20.15 -7.49
C GLU A 400 23.32 -20.19 -6.62
N ASN A 401 23.51 -19.21 -5.74
CA ASN A 401 24.63 -19.23 -4.79
C ASN A 401 24.49 -20.37 -3.77
N GLN A 402 23.27 -20.77 -3.36
CA GLN A 402 23.05 -21.81 -2.38
C GLN A 402 23.46 -23.23 -2.86
N ILE A 403 23.72 -23.42 -4.15
CA ILE A 403 24.21 -24.69 -4.70
C ILE A 403 25.71 -24.89 -4.41
N TYR A 404 26.46 -23.82 -4.24
CA TYR A 404 27.89 -23.89 -3.97
C TYR A 404 28.17 -24.60 -2.64
N PRO A 405 29.35 -25.24 -2.51
CA PRO A 405 29.82 -25.73 -1.21
C PRO A 405 29.99 -24.57 -0.23
N SER A 406 29.81 -24.82 1.06
CA SER A 406 30.25 -23.92 2.10
C SER A 406 31.76 -24.05 2.24
N VAL A 407 32.45 -22.93 2.08
CA VAL A 407 33.89 -22.76 2.35
C VAL A 407 34.01 -21.55 3.23
N ASP A 408 34.30 -21.77 4.50
CA ASP A 408 34.32 -20.71 5.50
C ASP A 408 35.75 -20.58 6.04
N LEU A 409 36.28 -19.37 6.00
CA LEU A 409 37.49 -19.00 6.69
C LEU A 409 37.13 -18.76 8.16
N VAL A 410 37.74 -19.48 9.07
CA VAL A 410 37.52 -19.35 10.51
C VAL A 410 38.81 -18.90 11.20
N GLY A 411 38.68 -18.00 12.13
CA GLY A 411 39.77 -17.57 12.97
C GLY A 411 39.27 -17.28 14.38
N SER A 412 40.00 -17.68 15.37
CA SER A 412 39.75 -17.30 16.77
C SER A 412 41.02 -16.93 17.48
N LEU A 413 40.88 -16.04 18.44
CA LEU A 413 41.94 -15.62 19.37
C LEU A 413 41.32 -15.59 20.76
N GLY A 414 41.90 -16.40 21.68
CA GLY A 414 41.50 -16.47 23.06
C GLY A 414 42.64 -16.02 23.99
N ILE A 415 42.29 -15.41 25.09
CA ILE A 415 43.19 -15.18 26.24
C ILE A 415 42.45 -15.65 27.48
N ASN A 416 43.15 -16.42 28.30
CA ASN A 416 42.53 -17.06 29.46
C ASN A 416 43.34 -16.86 30.73
N GLY A 417 42.69 -16.93 31.87
CA GLY A 417 43.29 -16.84 33.17
C GLY A 417 42.68 -17.80 34.17
N LEU A 418 43.48 -18.28 35.06
CA LEU A 418 43.08 -19.24 36.08
C LEU A 418 43.59 -18.79 37.45
N SER A 419 42.73 -18.80 38.45
CA SER A 419 43.09 -18.58 39.85
C SER A 419 42.18 -19.37 40.79
N GLY A 420 42.41 -19.32 42.06
CA GLY A 420 41.52 -19.95 43.04
C GLY A 420 42.15 -20.07 44.44
N GLU A 421 41.39 -20.58 45.37
CA GLU A 421 41.95 -20.88 46.70
C GLU A 421 42.89 -22.09 46.60
N ALA A 422 44.18 -21.84 46.82
CA ALA A 422 45.18 -22.89 46.72
C ALA A 422 45.02 -23.88 47.88
N THR A 423 44.85 -25.14 47.52
CA THR A 423 44.80 -26.26 48.47
C THR A 423 46.12 -27.02 48.44
N THR A 424 46.59 -27.42 49.60
CA THR A 424 47.75 -28.28 49.64
C THR A 424 47.37 -29.74 49.48
N ILE A 425 47.87 -30.34 48.40
CA ILE A 425 47.59 -31.74 48.10
C ILE A 425 48.74 -32.55 48.75
N THR A 426 48.39 -33.51 49.60
CA THR A 426 49.35 -34.46 50.20
C THR A 426 49.00 -35.88 49.69
N SER A 427 49.93 -36.51 48.98
CA SER A 427 49.78 -37.89 48.50
C SER A 427 51.09 -38.65 48.76
N GLY A 428 51.11 -39.42 49.82
CA GLY A 428 52.32 -40.10 50.28
C GLY A 428 53.38 -39.12 50.76
N THR A 429 54.56 -39.12 50.16
CA THR A 429 55.64 -38.18 50.41
C THR A 429 55.57 -36.89 49.55
N PHE A 430 54.63 -36.82 48.62
CA PHE A 430 54.45 -35.63 47.79
C PHE A 430 53.52 -34.63 48.48
N GLN A 431 54.02 -33.39 48.61
CA GLN A 431 53.19 -32.26 49.03
C GLN A 431 53.40 -31.11 48.04
N GLY A 432 52.29 -30.63 47.48
CA GLY A 432 52.29 -29.58 46.46
C GLY A 432 51.12 -28.62 46.62
N THR A 433 51.39 -27.36 46.35
CA THR A 433 50.36 -26.30 46.32
C THR A 433 50.35 -25.64 44.95
N SER A 434 49.21 -25.31 44.43
CA SER A 434 49.08 -24.61 43.11
C SER A 434 49.76 -23.24 43.17
N ALA A 435 50.48 -22.89 42.11
CA ALA A 435 51.10 -21.57 41.94
C ALA A 435 50.08 -20.46 41.60
N TYR A 436 48.82 -20.84 41.21
CA TYR A 436 47.76 -19.92 40.79
C TYR A 436 46.79 -19.55 41.93
N GLY A 437 47.29 -19.53 43.17
CA GLY A 437 46.50 -19.11 44.33
C GLY A 437 46.06 -17.64 44.22
N GLY A 438 44.76 -17.38 44.43
CA GLY A 438 44.24 -16.02 44.39
C GLY A 438 42.70 -15.96 44.31
N SER A 439 42.21 -14.75 44.21
CA SER A 439 40.77 -14.47 44.03
C SER A 439 40.38 -14.43 42.54
N TYR A 440 39.09 -14.28 42.24
CA TYR A 440 38.58 -14.05 40.88
C TYR A 440 39.33 -12.91 40.16
N GLY A 441 39.65 -11.80 40.85
CA GLY A 441 40.42 -10.70 40.26
C GLY A 441 41.80 -11.12 39.72
N ASN A 442 42.43 -12.16 40.29
CA ASN A 442 43.71 -12.68 39.80
C ASN A 442 43.50 -13.44 38.47
N SER A 443 42.42 -14.24 38.30
CA SER A 443 42.14 -14.90 37.02
C SER A 443 41.92 -13.86 35.92
N LEU A 444 41.26 -12.75 36.24
CA LEU A 444 41.03 -11.68 35.29
C LEU A 444 42.35 -10.96 34.91
N THR A 445 43.19 -10.69 35.88
CA THR A 445 44.52 -10.10 35.65
C THR A 445 45.41 -11.02 34.83
N ASP A 446 45.38 -12.34 35.10
CA ASP A 446 46.14 -13.33 34.35
C ASP A 446 45.65 -13.43 32.90
N ALA A 447 44.35 -13.42 32.68
CA ALA A 447 43.78 -13.36 31.32
C ALA A 447 44.27 -12.12 30.56
N LEU A 448 44.22 -10.94 31.21
CA LEU A 448 44.68 -9.67 30.60
C LEU A 448 46.21 -9.57 30.47
N SER A 449 47.00 -10.40 31.18
CA SER A 449 48.43 -10.46 31.03
C SER A 449 48.90 -11.00 29.68
N THR A 450 48.00 -11.63 28.92
CA THR A 450 48.27 -12.29 27.64
C THR A 450 49.36 -13.37 27.68
N ASN A 451 49.70 -13.88 28.88
CA ASN A 451 50.64 -14.98 29.01
C ASN A 451 50.05 -16.32 28.58
N TYR A 452 48.77 -16.46 28.72
CA TYR A 452 47.99 -17.67 28.36
C TYR A 452 47.04 -17.33 27.25
N TYR A 453 47.41 -17.67 26.01
CA TYR A 453 46.61 -17.38 24.81
C TYR A 453 46.48 -18.64 23.95
N ASP A 454 45.40 -18.69 23.25
CA ASP A 454 45.16 -19.66 22.19
C ASP A 454 44.75 -18.93 20.91
N TRP A 455 45.05 -19.54 19.79
CA TRP A 455 44.57 -19.07 18.48
C TRP A 455 44.31 -20.25 17.57
N GLU A 456 43.29 -20.08 16.77
CA GLU A 456 42.93 -21.02 15.70
C GLU A 456 42.78 -20.24 14.40
N PHE A 457 43.31 -20.79 13.32
CA PHE A 457 43.06 -20.32 11.96
C PHE A 457 42.88 -21.51 11.05
N GLY A 458 41.74 -21.57 10.34
CA GLY A 458 41.38 -22.73 9.55
C GLY A 458 40.42 -22.42 8.42
N VAL A 459 40.23 -23.41 7.59
CA VAL A 459 39.20 -23.40 6.52
C VAL A 459 38.26 -24.57 6.77
N LYS A 460 36.99 -24.24 6.94
CA LYS A 460 35.93 -25.24 7.09
C LYS A 460 35.24 -25.47 5.75
N PHE A 461 35.28 -26.69 5.24
CA PHE A 461 34.60 -27.10 4.03
C PHE A 461 33.39 -27.99 4.36
N SER A 462 32.23 -27.71 3.76
CA SER A 462 31.04 -28.54 3.90
C SER A 462 30.26 -28.57 2.59
N TYR A 463 29.92 -29.77 2.13
CA TYR A 463 29.10 -29.98 0.94
C TYR A 463 28.16 -31.17 1.13
N PRO A 464 26.83 -30.96 1.09
CA PRO A 464 25.89 -32.08 1.17
C PRO A 464 25.95 -32.93 -0.11
N LEU A 465 26.28 -34.22 0.01
CA LEU A 465 26.36 -35.11 -1.13
C LEU A 465 24.99 -35.21 -1.82
N GLY A 466 24.97 -34.94 -3.16
CA GLY A 466 23.75 -34.88 -3.95
C GLY A 466 23.07 -33.52 -3.98
N ASN A 467 23.19 -32.68 -2.93
CA ASN A 467 22.67 -31.31 -2.79
C ASN A 467 21.24 -31.12 -3.31
N ARG A 468 20.34 -32.08 -3.04
CA ARG A 468 18.98 -32.16 -3.58
C ARG A 468 18.11 -30.97 -3.14
N SER A 469 18.25 -30.55 -1.89
CA SER A 469 17.46 -29.43 -1.35
C SER A 469 17.76 -28.13 -2.09
N ALA A 470 19.02 -27.75 -2.23
CA ALA A 470 19.40 -26.51 -2.92
C ALA A 470 19.02 -26.54 -4.42
N LYS A 471 19.25 -27.70 -5.09
CA LYS A 471 18.83 -27.88 -6.50
C LYS A 471 17.32 -27.77 -6.68
N SER A 472 16.53 -28.38 -5.79
CA SER A 472 15.07 -28.29 -5.83
C SER A 472 14.58 -26.85 -5.59
N LYS A 473 15.14 -26.14 -4.60
CA LYS A 473 14.80 -24.73 -4.33
C LYS A 473 15.14 -23.83 -5.50
N LEU A 474 16.28 -24.02 -6.15
CA LEU A 474 16.63 -23.27 -7.36
C LEU A 474 15.65 -23.56 -8.50
N SER A 475 15.31 -24.82 -8.72
CA SER A 475 14.33 -25.21 -9.75
C SER A 475 12.97 -24.58 -9.48
N ALA A 476 12.51 -24.61 -8.23
CA ALA A 476 11.25 -23.96 -7.80
C ALA A 476 11.28 -22.45 -8.07
N SER A 477 12.35 -21.75 -7.66
CA SER A 477 12.47 -20.30 -7.88
C SER A 477 12.51 -19.92 -9.37
N ARG A 478 13.13 -20.76 -10.22
CA ARG A 478 13.12 -20.55 -11.68
C ARG A 478 11.72 -20.77 -12.27
N LEU A 479 10.97 -21.74 -11.79
CA LEU A 479 9.60 -22.00 -12.21
C LEU A 479 8.66 -20.85 -11.75
N GLU A 480 8.79 -20.37 -10.52
CA GLU A 480 8.04 -19.22 -10.02
C GLU A 480 8.31 -17.94 -10.84
N LYS A 481 9.60 -17.70 -11.20
CA LYS A 481 9.95 -16.61 -12.10
C LYS A 481 9.29 -16.76 -13.47
N ALA A 482 9.33 -17.96 -14.06
CA ALA A 482 8.70 -18.25 -15.35
C ALA A 482 7.17 -18.06 -15.28
N GLN A 483 6.53 -18.52 -14.20
CA GLN A 483 5.11 -18.30 -13.94
C GLN A 483 4.77 -16.82 -13.88
N LEU A 484 5.56 -16.01 -13.17
CA LEU A 484 5.35 -14.57 -13.08
C LEU A 484 5.51 -13.87 -14.44
N ILE A 485 6.50 -14.27 -15.26
CA ILE A 485 6.67 -13.73 -16.61
C ILE A 485 5.43 -14.01 -17.48
N LEU A 486 4.85 -15.20 -17.38
CA LEU A 486 3.60 -15.53 -18.07
C LEU A 486 2.43 -14.70 -17.52
N GLY A 487 2.37 -14.51 -16.20
CA GLY A 487 1.38 -13.65 -15.55
C GLY A 487 1.47 -12.18 -16.01
N ILE A 488 2.67 -11.64 -16.19
CA ILE A 488 2.89 -10.29 -16.74
C ILE A 488 2.39 -10.21 -18.19
N LYS A 489 2.68 -11.21 -19.04
CA LYS A 489 2.17 -11.26 -20.42
C LYS A 489 0.65 -11.36 -20.49
N ASP A 490 0.02 -12.10 -19.56
CA ASP A 490 -1.44 -12.16 -19.46
C ASP A 490 -2.03 -10.80 -19.04
N LEU A 491 -1.40 -10.13 -18.07
CA LEU A 491 -1.79 -8.78 -17.65
C LEU A 491 -1.65 -7.77 -18.80
N GLU A 492 -0.57 -7.83 -19.59
CA GLU A 492 -0.40 -6.98 -20.78
C GLU A 492 -1.55 -7.15 -21.77
N LYS A 493 -1.97 -8.41 -22.04
CA LYS A 493 -3.12 -8.69 -22.92
C LYS A 493 -4.41 -8.14 -22.34
N LYS A 494 -4.65 -8.28 -21.03
CA LYS A 494 -5.82 -7.73 -20.35
C LYS A 494 -5.85 -6.20 -20.42
N ILE A 495 -4.71 -5.54 -20.19
CA ILE A 495 -4.58 -4.08 -20.33
C ILE A 495 -4.93 -3.64 -21.77
N ILE A 496 -4.37 -4.30 -22.78
CA ILE A 496 -4.65 -3.97 -24.19
C ILE A 496 -6.14 -4.15 -24.50
N LEU A 497 -6.77 -5.21 -24.00
CA LEU A 497 -8.19 -5.47 -24.18
C LEU A 497 -9.03 -4.38 -23.51
N GLU A 498 -8.75 -4.06 -22.26
CA GLU A 498 -9.46 -3.03 -21.48
C GLU A 498 -9.35 -1.65 -22.12
N VAL A 499 -8.17 -1.25 -22.59
CA VAL A 499 -7.96 0.00 -23.34
C VAL A 499 -8.75 0.00 -24.64
N ARG A 500 -8.80 -1.12 -25.37
CA ARG A 500 -9.56 -1.24 -26.62
C ARG A 500 -11.05 -1.15 -26.38
N GLU A 501 -11.56 -1.79 -25.34
CA GLU A 501 -12.97 -1.77 -24.97
C GLU A 501 -13.40 -0.37 -24.54
N SER A 502 -12.68 0.26 -23.63
CA SER A 502 -12.97 1.63 -23.15
C SER A 502 -12.93 2.66 -24.29
N ALA A 503 -11.96 2.54 -25.20
CA ALA A 503 -11.84 3.41 -26.38
C ALA A 503 -13.01 3.23 -27.35
N ARG A 504 -13.44 1.98 -27.61
CA ARG A 504 -14.63 1.70 -28.44
C ARG A 504 -15.90 2.20 -27.80
N GLN A 505 -16.07 1.98 -26.49
CA GLN A 505 -17.23 2.45 -25.73
C GLN A 505 -17.35 3.97 -25.83
N LEU A 506 -16.26 4.69 -25.58
CA LEU A 506 -16.22 6.14 -25.69
C LEU A 506 -16.63 6.64 -27.09
N LYS A 507 -16.14 6.00 -28.15
CA LYS A 507 -16.51 6.34 -29.54
C LYS A 507 -17.96 6.02 -29.84
N THR A 508 -18.49 4.91 -29.31
CA THR A 508 -19.90 4.51 -29.49
C THR A 508 -20.82 5.49 -28.79
N ASP A 509 -20.54 5.83 -27.52
CA ASP A 509 -21.38 6.72 -26.74
C ASP A 509 -21.40 8.14 -27.31
N SER A 510 -20.28 8.61 -27.88
CA SER A 510 -20.26 9.90 -28.60
C SER A 510 -21.23 9.93 -29.80
N LYS A 511 -21.43 8.78 -30.49
CA LYS A 511 -22.42 8.66 -31.60
C LYS A 511 -23.85 8.51 -31.08
N ARG A 512 -24.03 7.78 -29.96
CA ARG A 512 -25.34 7.61 -29.30
C ARG A 512 -25.94 8.93 -28.87
N ILE A 513 -25.15 9.88 -28.36
CA ILE A 513 -25.61 11.23 -28.02
C ILE A 513 -26.30 11.89 -29.23
N LYS A 514 -25.63 11.90 -30.40
CA LYS A 514 -26.20 12.51 -31.62
C LYS A 514 -27.54 11.86 -32.02
N ALA A 515 -27.61 10.53 -31.94
CA ALA A 515 -28.84 9.80 -32.27
C ALA A 515 -29.98 10.11 -31.26
N ALA A 516 -29.66 10.14 -29.95
CA ALA A 516 -30.64 10.44 -28.90
C ALA A 516 -31.18 11.88 -29.01
N THR A 517 -30.32 12.87 -29.31
CA THR A 517 -30.74 14.25 -29.52
C THR A 517 -31.69 14.40 -30.71
N VAL A 518 -31.43 13.68 -31.82
CA VAL A 518 -32.35 13.65 -32.99
C VAL A 518 -33.66 12.95 -32.62
N ALA A 519 -33.60 11.82 -31.91
CA ALA A 519 -34.80 11.08 -31.48
C ALA A 519 -35.70 11.95 -30.57
N LYS A 520 -35.13 12.64 -29.60
CA LYS A 520 -35.86 13.60 -28.74
C LYS A 520 -36.55 14.67 -29.58
N LYS A 521 -35.83 15.33 -30.51
CA LYS A 521 -36.40 16.37 -31.37
C LYS A 521 -37.59 15.84 -32.18
N LEU A 522 -37.47 14.64 -32.76
CA LEU A 522 -38.55 14.02 -33.51
C LEU A 522 -39.76 13.64 -32.63
N ALA A 523 -39.51 13.20 -31.39
CA ALA A 523 -40.58 12.93 -30.41
C ALA A 523 -41.31 14.21 -30.02
N GLU A 524 -40.62 15.34 -29.86
CA GLU A 524 -41.21 16.65 -29.60
C GLU A 524 -42.10 17.10 -30.79
N GLU A 525 -41.61 16.97 -32.02
CA GLU A 525 -42.37 17.33 -33.21
C GLU A 525 -43.61 16.42 -33.41
N LYS A 526 -43.48 15.11 -33.13
CA LYS A 526 -44.61 14.16 -33.17
C LYS A 526 -45.68 14.51 -32.15
N LEU A 527 -45.30 14.76 -30.88
CA LEU A 527 -46.27 15.14 -29.86
C LEU A 527 -46.98 16.43 -30.23
N LYS A 528 -46.28 17.46 -30.68
CA LYS A 528 -46.86 18.73 -31.10
C LYS A 528 -47.87 18.55 -32.28
N ALA A 529 -47.57 17.67 -33.22
CA ALA A 529 -48.48 17.37 -34.31
C ALA A 529 -49.76 16.64 -33.83
N GLU A 530 -49.59 15.70 -32.87
CA GLU A 530 -50.71 14.93 -32.33
C GLU A 530 -51.62 15.77 -31.41
N GLU A 531 -51.04 16.66 -30.63
CA GLU A 531 -51.79 17.64 -29.83
C GLU A 531 -52.68 18.52 -30.72
N LYS A 532 -52.19 18.99 -31.90
CA LYS A 532 -52.98 19.74 -32.86
C LYS A 532 -54.12 18.92 -33.49
N LYS A 533 -53.89 17.63 -33.80
CA LYS A 533 -54.95 16.73 -34.28
C LYS A 533 -56.01 16.50 -33.21
N PHE A 534 -55.60 16.35 -31.95
CA PHE A 534 -56.51 16.19 -30.83
C PHE A 534 -57.37 17.44 -30.63
N GLU A 535 -56.81 18.65 -30.76
CA GLU A 535 -57.53 19.91 -30.64
C GLU A 535 -58.65 20.06 -31.71
N VAL A 536 -58.44 19.50 -32.92
CA VAL A 536 -59.43 19.52 -34.00
C VAL A 536 -60.30 18.26 -34.08
N GLY A 537 -60.21 17.34 -33.09
CA GLY A 537 -60.99 16.13 -32.97
C GLY A 537 -60.57 14.98 -33.89
N LEU A 538 -59.37 15.03 -34.50
CA LEU A 538 -58.83 14.02 -35.39
C LEU A 538 -57.94 12.99 -34.69
N SER A 539 -57.80 13.08 -33.36
CA SER A 539 -57.04 12.13 -32.51
C SER A 539 -57.75 11.89 -31.17
N THR A 540 -57.28 10.88 -30.44
CA THR A 540 -57.80 10.49 -29.12
C THR A 540 -56.86 10.95 -27.99
N SER A 541 -57.40 11.03 -26.76
CA SER A 541 -56.60 11.30 -25.57
C SER A 541 -55.51 10.26 -25.38
N PHE A 542 -55.79 8.98 -25.71
CA PHE A 542 -54.82 7.88 -25.65
C PHE A 542 -53.57 8.14 -26.51
N ASN A 543 -53.75 8.58 -27.75
CA ASN A 543 -52.63 8.87 -28.63
C ASN A 543 -51.76 10.02 -28.10
N VAL A 544 -52.37 11.08 -27.58
CA VAL A 544 -51.63 12.21 -26.98
C VAL A 544 -50.83 11.74 -25.76
N LEU A 545 -51.47 10.95 -24.88
CA LEU A 545 -50.79 10.39 -23.70
C LEU A 545 -49.60 9.51 -24.10
N LYS A 546 -49.76 8.66 -25.13
CA LYS A 546 -48.70 7.81 -25.67
C LYS A 546 -47.50 8.63 -26.21
N PHE A 547 -47.77 9.68 -27.01
CA PHE A 547 -46.68 10.53 -27.51
C PHE A 547 -46.06 11.42 -26.43
N GLN A 548 -46.77 11.74 -25.35
CA GLN A 548 -46.20 12.37 -24.16
C GLN A 548 -45.24 11.43 -23.42
N GLU A 549 -45.61 10.14 -23.32
CA GLU A 549 -44.73 9.10 -22.75
C GLU A 549 -43.47 8.91 -23.62
N ASP A 550 -43.64 8.73 -24.95
CA ASP A 550 -42.53 8.59 -25.90
C ASP A 550 -41.54 9.77 -25.81
N LEU A 551 -42.06 11.00 -25.63
CA LEU A 551 -41.23 12.18 -25.45
C LEU A 551 -40.48 12.16 -24.12
N ALA A 552 -41.13 11.78 -23.00
CA ALA A 552 -40.48 11.69 -21.69
C ALA A 552 -39.37 10.63 -21.72
N GLU A 553 -39.62 9.48 -22.34
CA GLU A 553 -38.60 8.44 -22.52
C GLU A 553 -37.43 8.93 -23.40
N ALA A 554 -37.69 9.62 -24.51
CA ALA A 554 -36.64 10.18 -25.35
C ALA A 554 -35.81 11.26 -24.64
N GLN A 555 -36.44 12.10 -23.78
CA GLN A 555 -35.74 13.10 -22.95
C GLN A 555 -34.84 12.43 -21.89
N SER A 556 -35.36 11.44 -21.18
CA SER A 556 -34.58 10.69 -20.17
C SER A 556 -33.39 9.95 -20.83
N ASN A 557 -33.64 9.31 -22.02
CA ASN A 557 -32.60 8.63 -22.76
C ASN A 557 -31.51 9.59 -23.30
N GLU A 558 -31.84 10.82 -23.70
CA GLU A 558 -30.87 11.84 -24.09
C GLU A 558 -29.95 12.16 -22.92
N ILE A 559 -30.50 12.43 -21.74
CA ILE A 559 -29.73 12.72 -20.52
C ILE A 559 -28.84 11.51 -20.20
N LYS A 560 -29.38 10.30 -20.20
CA LYS A 560 -28.66 9.07 -19.93
C LYS A 560 -27.48 8.87 -20.88
N THR A 561 -27.67 9.08 -22.19
CA THR A 561 -26.55 8.92 -23.14
C THR A 561 -25.43 9.94 -22.95
N ILE A 562 -25.74 11.15 -22.48
CA ILE A 562 -24.73 12.15 -22.11
C ILE A 562 -23.94 11.69 -20.88
N ILE A 563 -24.61 11.14 -19.86
CA ILE A 563 -23.96 10.62 -18.65
C ILE A 563 -23.15 9.35 -18.97
N ASP A 564 -23.69 8.40 -19.75
CA ASP A 564 -22.96 7.21 -20.22
C ASP A 564 -21.63 7.63 -20.89
N TYR A 565 -21.65 8.68 -21.70
CA TYR A 565 -20.43 9.22 -22.32
C TYR A 565 -19.44 9.78 -21.28
N LYS A 566 -19.92 10.47 -20.23
CA LYS A 566 -19.06 10.95 -19.14
C LYS A 566 -18.39 9.78 -18.40
N GLN A 567 -19.16 8.76 -18.08
CA GLN A 567 -18.65 7.54 -17.42
C GLN A 567 -17.69 6.75 -18.33
N SER A 568 -17.96 6.68 -19.64
CA SER A 568 -17.01 6.10 -20.60
C SER A 568 -15.67 6.86 -20.63
N ARG A 569 -15.70 8.19 -20.47
CA ARG A 569 -14.46 8.98 -20.32
C ARG A 569 -13.72 8.67 -19.03
N VAL A 570 -14.42 8.45 -17.93
CA VAL A 570 -13.82 8.02 -16.66
C VAL A 570 -13.15 6.66 -16.83
N LEU A 571 -13.87 5.69 -17.40
CA LEU A 571 -13.36 4.36 -17.66
C LEU A 571 -12.12 4.38 -18.57
N PHE A 572 -12.17 5.18 -19.64
CA PHE A 572 -11.03 5.35 -20.55
C PHE A 572 -9.80 5.94 -19.84
N ARG A 573 -9.97 6.99 -19.03
CA ARG A 573 -8.87 7.57 -18.24
C ARG A 573 -8.31 6.60 -17.22
N LYS A 574 -9.17 5.80 -16.58
CA LYS A 574 -8.78 4.74 -15.65
C LYS A 574 -7.94 3.68 -16.38
N SER A 575 -8.37 3.21 -17.55
CA SER A 575 -7.67 2.16 -18.32
C SER A 575 -6.26 2.54 -18.76
N ILE A 576 -5.98 3.84 -18.94
CA ILE A 576 -4.65 4.37 -19.30
C ILE A 576 -3.92 5.02 -18.11
N ALA A 577 -4.49 4.91 -16.90
CA ALA A 577 -3.96 5.50 -15.66
C ALA A 577 -3.70 7.03 -15.76
N SER A 578 -4.54 7.77 -16.50
CA SER A 578 -4.42 9.23 -16.64
C SER A 578 -5.36 10.01 -15.73
N THR A 579 -6.17 9.34 -14.89
CA THR A 579 -7.18 9.96 -14.01
C THR A 579 -6.56 11.01 -13.10
N LEU A 580 -5.47 10.69 -12.41
CA LEU A 580 -4.81 11.61 -11.48
C LEU A 580 -4.25 12.85 -12.19
N LYS A 581 -3.63 12.65 -13.36
CA LYS A 581 -3.10 13.75 -14.18
C LYS A 581 -4.21 14.68 -14.66
N HIS A 582 -5.41 14.12 -14.97
CA HIS A 582 -6.56 14.91 -15.43
C HIS A 582 -7.13 15.82 -14.35
N HIS A 583 -7.07 15.41 -13.08
CA HIS A 583 -7.57 16.16 -11.94
C HIS A 583 -6.46 16.92 -11.20
N ASP A 584 -5.26 17.03 -11.80
CA ASP A 584 -4.09 17.67 -11.20
C ASP A 584 -3.74 17.16 -9.78
N VAL A 585 -4.00 15.85 -9.54
CA VAL A 585 -3.69 15.20 -8.28
C VAL A 585 -2.26 14.68 -8.31
N THR A 586 -1.42 15.19 -7.43
CA THR A 586 -0.05 14.69 -7.21
C THR A 586 0.01 13.95 -5.88
N LEU A 587 0.50 12.71 -5.92
CA LEU A 587 0.76 11.92 -4.72
C LEU A 587 2.18 12.22 -4.26
N THR A 588 2.33 12.82 -3.09
CA THR A 588 3.64 13.02 -2.46
C THR A 588 3.88 11.89 -1.47
N THR A 589 4.72 10.95 -1.84
CA THR A 589 5.39 10.07 -0.87
C THR A 589 6.41 10.94 -0.15
N LYS A 590 6.08 11.46 1.05
CA LYS A 590 7.10 12.07 1.90
C LYS A 590 8.10 10.97 2.26
N GLU A 591 9.32 11.10 1.77
CA GLU A 591 10.46 10.41 2.35
C GLU A 591 10.55 10.88 3.80
N ILE A 592 10.27 9.95 4.73
CA ILE A 592 10.65 10.14 6.12
C ILE A 592 12.14 9.76 6.14
N THR A 593 12.99 10.81 6.11
CA THR A 593 14.43 10.70 6.40
C THR A 593 14.63 10.29 7.84
#